data_07cb79b9c23827a7a1e68c9a68262a23
#
_entry.id   07cb79b9c23827a7a1e68c9a68262a23
#
_cell.length_a   1.000
_cell.length_b   1.000
_cell.length_c   1.000
_cell.angle_alpha   90.00
_cell.angle_beta   90.00
_cell.angle_gamma   90.00
#
_symmetry.space_group_name_H-M   'P 1'
#
loop_
_entity.id
_entity.type
_entity.pdbx_description
1 polymer ?
#
loop_
_entity_poly.entity_id
_entity_poly.type
_entity_poly.pdbx_seq_one_letter_code
_entity_poly.pdbx_strand_id
1 'polypeptide(L)'
;MNRLHLTGTLSKAAKLETSPSGIEHLQLVIEHRSMQPEAGMSRQSYVRIQVVLSGEGLQHWLQKLTVGCEVLAEGFLHRHEDNSGTPRLVLHAQHLELI
;
A
#
# COMPACT_ATOMS: atom_id res chain seq x y z
N MET A 1 -9.49 17.00 -3.05
CA MET A 1 -9.47 15.59 -3.52
C MET A 1 -8.25 14.90 -2.96
N ASN A 2 -8.42 13.66 -2.50
CA ASN A 2 -7.32 12.85 -2.01
C ASN A 2 -7.50 11.45 -2.62
N ARG A 3 -6.83 11.21 -3.74
CA ARG A 3 -6.99 10.00 -4.51
C ARG A 3 -5.65 9.64 -5.15
N LEU A 4 -5.25 8.38 -5.01
CA LEU A 4 -3.96 7.90 -5.49
C LEU A 4 -4.11 6.52 -6.13
N HIS A 5 -3.45 6.33 -7.26
CA HIS A 5 -3.26 5.04 -7.90
C HIS A 5 -1.76 4.79 -7.95
N LEU A 6 -1.31 3.71 -7.34
CA LEU A 6 0.11 3.41 -7.28
C LEU A 6 0.33 1.93 -7.53
N THR A 7 1.24 1.62 -8.44
CA THR A 7 1.72 0.25 -8.61
C THR A 7 3.01 0.07 -7.83
N GLY A 8 3.26 -1.13 -7.39
CA GLY A 8 4.51 -1.43 -6.71
C GLY A 8 4.69 -2.91 -6.48
N THR A 9 5.89 -3.25 -6.06
CA THR A 9 6.30 -4.62 -5.77
C THR A 9 6.25 -4.86 -4.28
N LEU A 10 5.67 -5.98 -3.86
CA LEU A 10 5.58 -6.34 -2.45
C LEU A 10 6.97 -6.64 -1.90
N SER A 11 7.39 -5.87 -0.88
CA SER A 11 8.75 -5.97 -0.33
C SER A 11 8.85 -6.84 0.91
N LYS A 12 7.73 -7.12 1.58
CA LYS A 12 7.64 -8.03 2.73
C LYS A 12 6.34 -8.79 2.68
N ALA A 13 6.27 -9.90 3.43
CA ALA A 13 5.05 -10.69 3.52
C ALA A 13 3.89 -9.82 4.03
N ALA A 14 2.73 -9.97 3.40
CA ALA A 14 1.51 -9.30 3.84
C ALA A 14 1.07 -9.83 5.20
N LYS A 15 0.43 -8.98 6.00
CA LYS A 15 -0.11 -9.35 7.31
C LYS A 15 -1.59 -9.07 7.35
N LEU A 16 -2.33 -9.90 8.05
CA LEU A 16 -3.76 -9.70 8.28
C LEU A 16 -3.99 -9.60 9.78
N GLU A 17 -4.59 -8.50 10.21
CA GLU A 17 -4.97 -8.28 11.60
C GLU A 17 -6.47 -8.05 11.66
N THR A 18 -7.11 -8.56 12.72
CA THR A 18 -8.54 -8.36 12.93
C THR A 18 -8.73 -7.47 14.15
N SER A 19 -9.48 -6.39 13.98
CA SER A 19 -9.81 -5.49 15.08
C SER A 19 -10.81 -6.15 16.03
N PRO A 20 -10.96 -5.63 17.27
CA PRO A 20 -11.97 -6.16 18.22
C PRO A 20 -13.39 -6.13 17.67
N SER A 21 -13.69 -5.22 16.73
CA SER A 21 -15.02 -5.13 16.09
C SER A 21 -15.20 -6.14 14.94
N GLY A 22 -14.17 -6.93 14.64
CA GLY A 22 -14.25 -7.93 13.57
C GLY A 22 -13.83 -7.45 12.20
N ILE A 23 -13.36 -6.22 12.07
CA ILE A 23 -12.86 -5.69 10.80
C ILE A 23 -11.45 -6.21 10.55
N GLU A 24 -11.22 -6.79 9.38
CA GLU A 24 -9.90 -7.24 8.96
C GLU A 24 -9.12 -6.10 8.33
N HIS A 25 -7.83 -6.04 8.63
CA HIS A 25 -6.91 -5.05 8.06
C HIS A 25 -5.75 -5.80 7.42
N LEU A 26 -5.70 -5.77 6.10
CA LEU A 26 -4.61 -6.35 5.32
C LEU A 26 -3.53 -5.29 5.15
N GLN A 27 -2.32 -5.60 5.60
CA GLN A 27 -1.20 -4.66 5.59
C GLN A 27 -0.12 -5.15 4.63
N LEU A 28 0.27 -4.27 3.73
CA LEU A 28 1.34 -4.50 2.75
C LEU A 28 2.37 -3.39 2.84
N VAL A 29 3.59 -3.68 2.39
CA VAL A 29 4.57 -2.64 2.07
C VAL A 29 4.96 -2.82 0.62
N ILE A 30 4.78 -1.79 -0.19
CA ILE A 30 5.13 -1.85 -1.61
C ILE A 30 6.24 -0.85 -1.93
N GLU A 31 7.04 -1.20 -2.92
CA GLU A 31 8.08 -0.33 -3.46
C GLU A 31 7.77 -0.04 -4.92
N HIS A 32 7.86 1.22 -5.28
CA HIS A 32 7.58 1.71 -6.63
C HIS A 32 8.79 2.45 -7.17
N ARG A 33 9.14 2.16 -8.40
CA ARG A 33 10.15 2.92 -9.14
C ARG A 33 9.61 3.24 -10.53
N SER A 34 9.74 4.51 -10.91
CA SER A 34 9.35 4.92 -12.26
C SER A 34 10.15 6.14 -12.68
N MET A 35 10.22 6.35 -13.99
CA MET A 35 10.82 7.56 -14.55
C MET A 35 9.71 8.56 -14.77
N GLN A 36 9.88 9.76 -14.23
CA GLN A 36 8.88 10.82 -14.31
C GLN A 36 9.47 12.05 -15.00
N PRO A 37 8.73 12.68 -15.91
CA PRO A 37 9.17 13.93 -16.51
C PRO A 37 8.96 15.08 -15.54
N GLU A 38 10.00 15.87 -15.35
CA GLU A 38 9.96 17.04 -14.47
C GLU A 38 10.94 18.08 -14.98
N ALA A 39 10.46 19.29 -15.24
CA ALA A 39 11.28 20.40 -15.74
C ALA A 39 12.07 20.06 -17.00
N GLY A 40 11.45 19.31 -17.93
CA GLY A 40 12.08 18.89 -19.18
C GLY A 40 13.11 17.78 -19.05
N MET A 41 13.22 17.20 -17.87
CA MET A 41 14.19 16.12 -17.59
C MET A 41 13.45 14.87 -17.12
N SER A 42 14.08 13.71 -17.33
CA SER A 42 13.57 12.44 -16.81
C SER A 42 14.20 12.18 -15.45
N ARG A 43 13.37 12.00 -14.42
CA ARG A 43 13.82 11.75 -13.05
C ARG A 43 13.30 10.42 -12.55
N GLN A 44 14.13 9.68 -11.84
CA GLN A 44 13.68 8.46 -11.19
C GLN A 44 12.93 8.82 -9.92
N SER A 45 11.70 8.30 -9.82
CA SER A 45 10.90 8.38 -8.61
C SER A 45 10.97 7.05 -7.88
N TYR A 46 11.19 7.10 -6.58
CA TYR A 46 11.18 5.92 -5.72
C TYR A 46 10.24 6.16 -4.56
N VAL A 47 9.34 5.21 -4.32
CA VAL A 47 8.40 5.27 -3.20
C VAL A 47 8.43 3.93 -2.48
N ARG A 48 8.48 3.98 -1.16
CA ARG A 48 8.22 2.83 -0.31
C ARG A 48 7.12 3.24 0.64
N ILE A 49 5.99 2.55 0.60
CA ILE A 49 4.81 2.98 1.35
C ILE A 49 4.05 1.78 1.91
N GLN A 50 3.50 1.96 3.10
CA GLN A 50 2.57 1.01 3.68
C GLN A 50 1.20 1.20 3.04
N VAL A 51 0.57 0.09 2.69
CA VAL A 51 -0.79 0.04 2.15
C VAL A 51 -1.65 -0.76 3.11
N VAL A 52 -2.83 -0.24 3.42
CA VAL A 52 -3.81 -0.91 4.27
C VAL A 52 -5.10 -1.06 3.50
N LEU A 53 -5.62 -2.29 3.43
CA LEU A 53 -6.94 -2.58 2.88
C LEU A 53 -7.79 -3.12 4.02
N SER A 54 -8.91 -2.46 4.31
CA SER A 54 -9.79 -2.84 5.42
C SER A 54 -11.13 -3.33 4.92
N GLY A 55 -11.70 -4.35 5.58
CA GLY A 55 -12.98 -4.90 5.19
C GLY A 55 -13.20 -6.28 5.77
N GLU A 56 -13.92 -7.10 5.02
CA GLU A 56 -14.23 -8.48 5.39
C GLU A 56 -13.79 -9.43 4.27
N GLY A 57 -13.49 -10.68 4.64
CA GLY A 57 -13.15 -11.70 3.66
C GLY A 57 -11.84 -11.47 2.95
N LEU A 58 -10.84 -10.88 3.62
CA LEU A 58 -9.56 -10.53 3.01
C LEU A 58 -8.52 -11.65 3.10
N GLN A 59 -8.84 -12.77 3.73
CA GLN A 59 -7.88 -13.84 3.96
C GLN A 59 -7.34 -14.45 2.67
N HIS A 60 -8.13 -14.44 1.60
CA HIS A 60 -7.70 -14.98 0.31
C HIS A 60 -6.49 -14.26 -0.25
N TRP A 61 -6.27 -12.99 0.14
CA TRP A 61 -5.12 -12.21 -0.31
C TRP A 61 -3.80 -12.77 0.19
N LEU A 62 -3.79 -13.39 1.39
CA LEU A 62 -2.55 -13.90 1.98
C LEU A 62 -1.86 -14.95 1.10
N GLN A 63 -2.64 -15.75 0.36
CA GLN A 63 -2.10 -16.74 -0.54
C GLN A 63 -1.61 -16.17 -1.85
N LYS A 64 -2.20 -15.05 -2.27
CA LYS A 64 -1.89 -14.40 -3.55
C LYS A 64 -0.74 -13.42 -3.44
N LEU A 65 -0.56 -12.79 -2.28
CA LEU A 65 0.41 -11.73 -2.07
C LEU A 65 1.73 -12.29 -1.59
N THR A 66 2.53 -12.78 -2.53
CA THR A 66 3.88 -13.25 -2.25
C THR A 66 4.88 -12.11 -2.43
N VAL A 67 5.99 -12.18 -1.68
CA VAL A 67 7.07 -11.20 -1.83
C VAL A 67 7.56 -11.18 -3.28
N GLY A 68 7.67 -9.99 -3.85
CA GLY A 68 8.07 -9.80 -5.23
C GLY A 68 6.91 -9.69 -6.22
N CYS A 69 5.67 -9.97 -5.82
CA CYS A 69 4.53 -9.77 -6.70
C CYS A 69 4.25 -8.28 -6.91
N GLU A 70 3.69 -7.95 -8.07
CA GLU A 70 3.34 -6.57 -8.39
C GLU A 70 1.84 -6.36 -8.18
N VAL A 71 1.49 -5.24 -7.56
CA VAL A 71 0.11 -4.89 -7.26
C VAL A 71 -0.18 -3.46 -7.69
N LEU A 72 -1.45 -3.20 -8.00
CA LEU A 72 -2.01 -1.86 -8.14
C LEU A 72 -2.85 -1.58 -6.90
N ALA A 73 -2.55 -0.50 -6.20
CA ALA A 73 -3.33 -0.04 -5.05
C ALA A 73 -3.97 1.30 -5.37
N GLU A 74 -5.27 1.40 -5.17
CA GLU A 74 -6.04 2.63 -5.41
C GLU A 74 -6.76 3.03 -4.14
N GLY A 75 -6.64 4.28 -3.76
CA GLY A 75 -7.29 4.77 -2.55
C GLY A 75 -6.87 6.18 -2.21
N PHE A 76 -6.65 6.43 -0.92
CA PHE A 76 -6.31 7.76 -0.43
C PHE A 76 -5.14 7.70 0.55
N LEU A 77 -4.48 8.83 0.73
CA LEU A 77 -3.39 8.97 1.70
C LEU A 77 -3.95 9.46 3.03
N HIS A 78 -3.41 8.92 4.11
CA HIS A 78 -3.72 9.36 5.46
C HIS A 78 -2.44 9.39 6.28
N ARG A 79 -2.34 10.39 7.15
CA ARG A 79 -1.18 10.53 8.04
C ARG A 79 -1.45 9.77 9.33
N HIS A 80 -0.57 8.84 9.65
CA HIS A 80 -0.58 8.12 10.92
C HIS A 80 0.61 8.53 11.77
N GLU A 81 0.45 8.45 13.08
CA GLU A 81 1.58 8.55 14.00
C GLU A 81 1.82 7.15 14.59
N ASP A 82 3.09 6.74 14.63
CA ASP A 82 3.45 5.48 15.28
C ASP A 82 3.51 5.67 16.80
N ASN A 83 3.87 4.59 17.54
CA ASN A 83 3.91 4.62 18.99
C ASN A 83 4.94 5.61 19.54
N SER A 84 5.91 6.02 18.72
CA SER A 84 6.92 7.02 19.13
C SER A 84 6.53 8.44 18.70
N GLY A 85 5.34 8.62 18.10
CA GLY A 85 4.87 9.91 17.62
C GLY A 85 5.44 10.30 16.25
N THR A 86 6.13 9.40 15.56
CA THR A 86 6.70 9.67 14.25
C THR A 86 5.59 9.62 13.19
N PRO A 87 5.39 10.69 12.41
CA PRO A 87 4.38 10.69 11.36
C PRO A 87 4.83 9.87 10.16
N ARG A 88 3.87 9.21 9.52
CA ARG A 88 4.10 8.53 8.24
C ARG A 88 2.83 8.58 7.40
N LEU A 89 3.00 8.60 6.09
CA LEU A 89 1.89 8.50 5.16
C LEU A 89 1.59 7.03 4.90
N VAL A 90 0.30 6.70 4.91
CA VAL A 90 -0.20 5.37 4.62
C VAL A 90 -1.23 5.49 3.49
N LEU A 91 -1.14 4.59 2.52
CA LEU A 91 -2.14 4.48 1.46
C LEU A 91 -3.25 3.56 1.94
N HIS A 92 -4.43 4.11 2.17
CA HIS A 92 -5.62 3.33 2.47
C HIS A 92 -6.25 2.90 1.15
N ALA A 93 -6.08 1.63 0.81
CA ALA A 93 -6.57 1.11 -0.46
C ALA A 93 -8.07 0.82 -0.37
N GLN A 94 -8.80 1.25 -1.37
CA GLN A 94 -10.20 0.94 -1.59
C GLN A 94 -10.34 -0.15 -2.65
N HIS A 95 -9.29 -0.36 -3.43
CA HIS A 95 -9.20 -1.37 -4.46
C HIS A 95 -7.75 -1.84 -4.58
N LEU A 96 -7.57 -3.15 -4.72
CA LEU A 96 -6.26 -3.78 -4.85
C LEU A 96 -6.34 -4.83 -5.95
N GLU A 97 -5.37 -4.82 -6.88
CA GLU A 97 -5.27 -5.80 -7.95
C GLU A 97 -3.87 -6.39 -8.02
N LEU A 98 -3.78 -7.68 -8.31
CA LEU A 98 -2.54 -8.30 -8.75
C LEU A 98 -2.35 -8.01 -10.24
N ILE A 99 -1.16 -7.58 -10.58
CA ILE A 99 -0.80 -7.30 -11.97
C ILE A 99 -0.11 -8.51 -12.59
#